data_7d8010765a38db3c3b940a2a4b7e073a
#
_entry.id   7d8010765a38db3c3b940a2a4b7e073a
#
_cell.length_a   1.000
_cell.length_b   1.000
_cell.length_c   1.000
_cell.angle_alpha   90.00
_cell.angle_beta   90.00
_cell.angle_gamma   90.00
#
_symmetry.space_group_name_H-M   'P 1'
#
loop_
_entity.id
_entity.type
_entity.pdbx_description
1 polymer ?
#
loop_
_entity_poly.entity_id
_entity_poly.type
_entity_poly.pdbx_seq_one_letter_code
_entity_poly.pdbx_strand_id
1 'polypeptide(L)'
;KAAFFGHDHNNDFCGTYDGIDMVHTSGVGFYIYGNGPLHGSRVIDIDENTLDYSTYMMYYNDLVGYKSSNKARYYEGQYVHNIKIAAFSAGAVIIALTAGLITRGVKKSKAKKALKNNQK
;
A
#
# COMPACT_ATOMS: atom_id res chain seq x y z
N LYS A 1 21.19 25.75 -1.65
CA LYS A 1 20.69 24.92 -2.79
C LYS A 1 19.80 23.83 -2.23
N ALA A 2 18.76 23.46 -2.97
CA ALA A 2 17.85 22.37 -2.58
C ALA A 2 17.56 21.43 -3.75
N ALA A 3 17.30 20.15 -3.43
CA ALA A 3 16.79 19.14 -4.34
C ALA A 3 15.45 18.63 -3.80
N PHE A 4 14.40 18.80 -4.58
CA PHE A 4 13.05 18.32 -4.25
C PHE A 4 12.74 17.06 -5.04
N PHE A 5 12.23 16.03 -4.37
CA PHE A 5 11.92 14.75 -5.00
C PHE A 5 10.73 14.07 -4.32
N GLY A 6 10.17 13.09 -4.99
CA GLY A 6 9.03 12.30 -4.56
C GLY A 6 9.28 10.83 -4.84
N HIS A 7 8.26 10.12 -5.30
CA HIS A 7 8.23 8.71 -5.64
C HIS A 7 7.91 7.78 -4.45
N ASP A 8 8.62 7.88 -3.34
CA ASP A 8 8.23 7.14 -2.12
C ASP A 8 7.13 7.91 -1.38
N HIS A 9 5.91 7.42 -1.49
CA HIS A 9 4.72 8.10 -0.94
C HIS A 9 4.61 8.00 0.58
N ASN A 10 5.43 7.19 1.23
CA ASN A 10 5.45 7.07 2.69
C ASN A 10 6.42 8.02 3.37
N ASN A 11 7.12 8.85 2.60
CA ASN A 11 8.24 9.63 3.10
C ASN A 11 8.09 11.12 2.78
N ASP A 12 8.50 11.96 3.71
CA ASP A 12 8.45 13.43 3.57
C ASP A 12 9.61 14.13 4.29
N PHE A 13 10.72 13.45 4.46
CA PHE A 13 11.86 13.96 5.20
C PHE A 13 12.45 15.24 4.58
N CYS A 14 13.09 16.04 5.42
CA CYS A 14 13.99 17.12 5.02
C CYS A 14 15.32 16.94 5.77
N GLY A 15 16.41 17.14 5.07
CA GLY A 15 17.75 17.09 5.67
C GLY A 15 18.79 17.68 4.75
N THR A 16 19.91 18.11 5.29
CA THR A 16 20.99 18.72 4.51
C THR A 16 22.14 17.75 4.39
N TYR A 17 22.64 17.54 3.17
CA TYR A 17 23.83 16.76 2.88
C TYR A 17 24.76 17.53 1.95
N ASP A 18 25.99 17.73 2.35
CA ASP A 18 27.02 18.47 1.59
C ASP A 18 26.56 19.86 1.11
N GLY A 19 25.83 20.59 1.99
CA GLY A 19 25.32 21.93 1.70
C GLY A 19 24.14 21.97 0.70
N ILE A 20 23.51 20.83 0.43
CA ILE A 20 22.32 20.70 -0.39
C ILE A 20 21.19 20.18 0.50
N ASP A 21 20.07 20.93 0.54
CA ASP A 21 18.87 20.46 1.22
C ASP A 21 18.19 19.39 0.39
N MET A 22 18.03 18.24 0.97
CA MET A 22 17.35 17.08 0.38
C MET A 22 15.92 17.05 0.92
N VAL A 23 14.93 17.28 0.06
CA VAL A 23 13.55 17.50 0.46
C VAL A 23 12.64 16.53 -0.27
N HIS A 24 12.11 15.56 0.47
CA HIS A 24 11.19 14.56 -0.05
C HIS A 24 9.73 14.98 0.18
N THR A 25 8.84 14.65 -0.75
CA THR A 25 7.39 14.92 -0.68
C THR A 25 6.62 13.63 -0.69
N SER A 26 5.77 13.41 0.33
CA SER A 26 4.88 12.26 0.39
C SER A 26 3.79 12.29 -0.68
N GLY A 27 3.10 11.17 -0.87
CA GLY A 27 2.02 11.05 -1.85
C GLY A 27 0.78 11.84 -1.45
N VAL A 28 0.11 12.46 -2.43
CA VAL A 28 -1.14 13.19 -2.24
C VAL A 28 -2.38 12.37 -2.61
N GLY A 29 -2.21 11.30 -3.38
CA GLY A 29 -3.31 10.50 -3.92
C GLY A 29 -3.86 9.47 -2.94
N PHE A 30 -5.21 9.38 -2.84
CA PHE A 30 -5.89 8.43 -1.93
C PHE A 30 -6.02 7.01 -2.48
N TYR A 31 -5.78 6.80 -3.76
CA TYR A 31 -5.92 5.49 -4.42
C TYR A 31 -4.58 4.80 -4.72
N ILE A 32 -3.51 5.34 -4.17
CA ILE A 32 -2.15 4.85 -4.31
C ILE A 32 -1.59 4.55 -2.92
N TYR A 33 -0.54 3.74 -2.82
CA TYR A 33 0.09 3.48 -1.53
C TYR A 33 0.61 4.77 -0.88
N GLY A 34 0.64 4.83 0.42
CA GLY A 34 1.13 5.99 1.18
C GLY A 34 0.82 5.86 2.65
N ASN A 35 1.37 6.75 3.43
CA ASN A 35 1.09 6.84 4.86
C ASN A 35 -0.17 7.70 5.06
N GLY A 36 -1.32 7.05 5.27
CA GLY A 36 -2.62 7.68 5.36
C GLY A 36 -2.66 9.07 6.03
N PRO A 37 -2.18 9.24 7.27
CA PRO A 37 -2.11 10.54 7.93
C PRO A 37 -1.23 11.58 7.23
N LEU A 38 -0.24 11.15 6.49
CA LEU A 38 0.76 11.98 5.83
C LEU A 38 0.49 12.23 4.34
N HIS A 39 -0.73 11.91 3.85
CA HIS A 39 -1.13 12.39 2.53
C HIS A 39 -1.15 13.91 2.49
N GLY A 40 -0.44 14.50 1.56
CA GLY A 40 -0.33 15.95 1.50
C GLY A 40 0.45 16.46 0.31
N SER A 41 0.52 17.76 0.23
CA SER A 41 1.31 18.50 -0.75
C SER A 41 2.39 19.30 -0.06
N ARG A 42 3.51 19.49 -0.71
CA ARG A 42 4.55 20.37 -0.22
C ARG A 42 4.37 21.77 -0.79
N VAL A 43 4.45 22.77 0.07
CA VAL A 43 4.53 24.17 -0.30
C VAL A 43 6.00 24.55 -0.35
N ILE A 44 6.36 25.35 -1.34
CA ILE A 44 7.69 25.94 -1.50
C ILE A 44 7.46 27.43 -1.77
N ASP A 45 7.85 28.25 -0.81
CA ASP A 45 7.82 29.71 -0.93
C ASP A 45 9.24 30.20 -1.29
N ILE A 46 9.36 30.97 -2.35
CA ILE A 46 10.64 31.47 -2.85
C ILE A 46 10.60 33.00 -2.85
N ASP A 47 11.57 33.63 -2.21
CA ASP A 47 11.80 35.05 -2.34
C ASP A 47 12.57 35.34 -3.63
N GLU A 48 11.92 36.03 -4.57
CA GLU A 48 12.48 36.33 -5.89
C GLU A 48 13.71 37.24 -5.85
N ASN A 49 13.88 38.03 -4.77
CA ASN A 49 14.98 38.97 -4.65
C ASN A 49 16.23 38.36 -4.02
N THR A 50 16.05 37.54 -3.01
CA THR A 50 17.15 36.89 -2.27
C THR A 50 17.45 35.49 -2.75
N LEU A 51 16.49 34.85 -3.44
CA LEU A 51 16.48 33.42 -3.81
C LEU A 51 16.49 32.49 -2.60
N ASP A 52 16.14 33.01 -1.43
CA ASP A 52 15.89 32.23 -0.25
C ASP A 52 14.56 31.49 -0.41
N TYR A 53 14.44 30.35 0.21
CA TYR A 53 13.21 29.57 0.19
C TYR A 53 12.84 29.04 1.57
N SER A 54 11.55 28.85 1.78
CA SER A 54 11.01 28.05 2.86
C SER A 54 10.11 26.93 2.32
N THR A 55 9.99 25.85 3.06
CA THR A 55 9.15 24.73 2.62
C THR A 55 8.54 23.97 3.80
N TYR A 56 7.30 23.53 3.61
CA TYR A 56 6.55 22.75 4.60
C TYR A 56 5.54 21.83 3.93
N MET A 57 5.14 20.78 4.64
CA MET A 57 4.06 19.91 4.21
C MET A 57 2.71 20.45 4.66
N MET A 58 1.74 20.46 3.75
CA MET A 58 0.32 20.65 4.05
C MET A 58 -0.36 19.29 3.99
N TYR A 59 -0.64 18.71 5.14
CA TYR A 59 -1.31 17.42 5.20
C TYR A 59 -2.82 17.56 5.04
N TYR A 60 -3.42 16.63 4.31
CA TYR A 60 -4.87 16.55 4.12
C TYR A 60 -5.62 16.59 5.46
N ASN A 61 -5.08 15.89 6.43
CA ASN A 61 -5.67 15.79 7.76
C ASN A 61 -5.75 17.13 8.51
N ASP A 62 -4.75 17.99 8.33
CA ASP A 62 -4.73 19.31 8.95
C ASP A 62 -5.73 20.27 8.27
N LEU A 63 -5.95 20.07 6.95
CA LEU A 63 -6.86 20.90 6.16
C LEU A 63 -8.33 20.59 6.38
N VAL A 64 -8.69 19.30 6.46
CA VAL A 64 -10.10 18.89 6.49
C VAL A 64 -10.53 18.25 7.82
N GLY A 65 -9.57 17.94 8.67
CA GLY A 65 -9.79 17.27 9.95
C GLY A 65 -10.34 15.84 9.83
N TYR A 66 -10.28 15.11 10.93
CA TYR A 66 -10.72 13.70 11.00
C TYR A 66 -12.25 13.51 10.90
N LYS A 67 -13.03 14.58 10.95
CA LYS A 67 -14.49 14.52 10.89
C LYS A 67 -15.07 14.64 9.47
N SER A 68 -14.21 14.70 8.48
CA SER A 68 -14.63 14.79 7.09
C SER A 68 -15.43 13.55 6.68
N SER A 69 -16.46 13.74 5.87
CA SER A 69 -17.19 12.66 5.18
C SER A 69 -16.27 11.83 4.27
N ASN A 70 -15.08 12.33 3.98
CA ASN A 70 -14.04 11.68 3.20
C ASN A 70 -13.12 10.76 4.02
N LYS A 71 -13.39 10.57 5.32
CA LYS A 71 -12.58 9.70 6.18
C LYS A 71 -12.44 8.29 5.59
N ALA A 72 -13.50 7.76 4.99
CA ALA A 72 -13.46 6.47 4.33
C ALA A 72 -12.46 6.47 3.16
N ARG A 73 -12.47 7.49 2.30
CA ARG A 73 -11.52 7.62 1.19
C ARG A 73 -10.09 7.77 1.66
N TYR A 74 -9.89 8.51 2.75
CA TYR A 74 -8.59 8.73 3.36
C TYR A 74 -7.91 7.40 3.78
N TYR A 75 -8.68 6.46 4.34
CA TYR A 75 -8.17 5.15 4.69
C TYR A 75 -8.27 4.12 3.56
N GLU A 76 -9.23 4.29 2.64
CA GLU A 76 -9.46 3.37 1.54
C GLU A 76 -8.22 3.18 0.66
N GLY A 77 -7.58 4.26 0.25
CA GLY A 77 -6.38 4.20 -0.59
C GLY A 77 -5.25 3.41 0.04
N GLN A 78 -5.06 3.55 1.34
CA GLN A 78 -3.99 2.87 2.07
C GLN A 78 -4.25 1.37 2.25
N TYR A 79 -5.49 0.98 2.55
CA TYR A 79 -5.80 -0.39 2.96
C TYR A 79 -6.39 -1.25 1.85
N VAL A 80 -6.98 -0.66 0.80
CA VAL A 80 -7.58 -1.42 -0.32
C VAL A 80 -6.57 -2.35 -0.98
N HIS A 81 -5.35 -1.92 -1.20
CA HIS A 81 -4.31 -2.78 -1.78
C HIS A 81 -4.00 -3.99 -0.88
N ASN A 82 -3.82 -3.77 0.41
CA ASN A 82 -3.53 -4.82 1.37
C ASN A 82 -4.71 -5.78 1.55
N ILE A 83 -5.93 -5.25 1.55
CA ILE A 83 -7.17 -6.06 1.62
C ILE A 83 -7.29 -6.93 0.37
N LYS A 84 -7.03 -6.41 -0.82
CA LYS A 84 -7.02 -7.18 -2.06
C LYS A 84 -6.00 -8.30 -2.02
N ILE A 85 -4.76 -8.01 -1.63
CA ILE A 85 -3.71 -9.04 -1.50
C ILE A 85 -4.14 -10.12 -0.51
N ALA A 86 -4.65 -9.76 0.66
CA ALA A 86 -5.11 -10.71 1.67
C ALA A 86 -6.25 -11.61 1.14
N ALA A 87 -7.23 -11.02 0.45
CA ALA A 87 -8.35 -11.75 -0.15
C ALA A 87 -7.89 -12.73 -1.24
N PHE A 88 -7.00 -12.30 -2.13
CA PHE A 88 -6.43 -13.18 -3.17
C PHE A 88 -5.61 -14.33 -2.57
N SER A 89 -4.80 -14.03 -1.55
CA SER A 89 -3.99 -15.03 -0.85
C SER A 89 -4.87 -16.07 -0.15
N ALA A 90 -5.91 -15.65 0.55
CA ALA A 90 -6.87 -16.54 1.19
C ALA A 90 -7.60 -17.41 0.16
N GLY A 91 -8.03 -16.83 -0.97
CA GLY A 91 -8.64 -17.58 -2.07
C GLY A 91 -7.73 -18.64 -2.65
N ALA A 92 -6.47 -18.34 -2.89
CA ALA A 92 -5.47 -19.29 -3.39
C ALA A 92 -5.25 -20.47 -2.43
N VAL A 93 -5.18 -20.20 -1.12
CA VAL A 93 -5.06 -21.24 -0.09
C VAL A 93 -6.29 -22.15 -0.07
N ILE A 94 -7.49 -21.61 -0.15
CA ILE A 94 -8.73 -22.38 -0.18
C ILE A 94 -8.77 -23.29 -1.42
N ILE A 95 -8.41 -22.77 -2.59
CA ILE A 95 -8.35 -23.56 -3.83
C ILE A 95 -7.33 -24.70 -3.70
N ALA A 96 -6.15 -24.44 -3.17
CA ALA A 96 -5.12 -25.48 -2.98
C ALA A 96 -5.57 -26.57 -2.01
N LEU A 97 -6.22 -26.21 -0.90
CA LEU A 97 -6.74 -27.16 0.08
C LEU A 97 -7.87 -28.02 -0.52
N THR A 98 -8.80 -27.42 -1.25
CA THR A 98 -9.90 -28.17 -1.89
C THR A 98 -9.39 -29.12 -2.96
N ALA A 99 -8.47 -28.68 -3.82
CA ALA A 99 -7.81 -29.54 -4.80
C ALA A 99 -7.07 -30.71 -4.14
N GLY A 100 -6.37 -30.46 -3.05
CA GLY A 100 -5.70 -31.50 -2.25
C GLY A 100 -6.66 -32.54 -1.66
N LEU A 101 -7.81 -32.10 -1.15
CA LEU A 101 -8.84 -33.01 -0.62
C LEU A 101 -9.47 -33.86 -1.72
N ILE A 102 -9.79 -33.26 -2.88
CA ILE A 102 -10.36 -33.98 -4.03
C ILE A 102 -9.37 -35.04 -4.53
N THR A 103 -8.10 -34.70 -4.71
CA THR A 103 -7.09 -35.65 -5.18
C THR A 103 -6.87 -36.81 -4.21
N ARG A 104 -6.88 -36.56 -2.90
CA ARG A 104 -6.83 -37.58 -1.86
C ARG A 104 -8.07 -38.49 -1.93
N GLY A 105 -9.27 -37.92 -2.09
CA GLY A 105 -10.51 -38.67 -2.24
C GLY A 105 -10.49 -39.60 -3.45
N VAL A 106 -10.06 -39.07 -4.60
CA VAL A 106 -9.94 -39.87 -5.84
C VAL A 106 -8.92 -41.03 -5.69
N LYS A 107 -7.74 -40.76 -5.10
CA LYS A 107 -6.73 -41.80 -4.84
C LYS A 107 -7.27 -42.90 -3.93
N LYS A 108 -7.97 -42.53 -2.85
CA LYS A 108 -8.57 -43.51 -1.91
C LYS A 108 -9.66 -44.35 -2.57
N SER A 109 -10.48 -43.75 -3.44
CA SER A 109 -11.51 -44.45 -4.21
C SER A 109 -10.91 -45.48 -5.20
N LYS A 110 -9.86 -45.04 -5.95
CA LYS A 110 -9.14 -45.94 -6.87
C LYS A 110 -8.47 -47.11 -6.14
N ALA A 111 -7.84 -46.85 -5.00
CA ALA A 111 -7.22 -47.90 -4.19
C ALA A 111 -8.25 -48.94 -3.69
N LYS A 112 -9.42 -48.49 -3.21
CA LYS A 112 -10.52 -49.39 -2.80
C LYS A 112 -11.04 -50.25 -3.97
N LYS A 113 -11.17 -49.66 -5.17
CA LYS A 113 -11.60 -50.42 -6.36
C LYS A 113 -10.57 -51.49 -6.76
N ALA A 114 -9.29 -51.16 -6.73
CA ALA A 114 -8.22 -52.09 -7.05
C ALA A 114 -8.19 -53.29 -6.08
N LEU A 115 -8.31 -53.05 -4.78
CA LEU A 115 -8.41 -54.11 -3.76
C LEU A 115 -9.61 -55.06 -3.99
N LYS A 116 -10.77 -54.51 -4.36
CA LYS A 116 -11.98 -55.31 -4.62
C LYS A 116 -11.87 -56.16 -5.89
N ASN A 117 -11.12 -55.72 -6.90
CA ASN A 117 -10.90 -56.47 -8.13
C ASN A 117 -9.90 -57.62 -7.95
N ASN A 118 -8.95 -57.53 -7.04
CA ASN A 118 -7.97 -58.58 -6.75
C ASN A 118 -8.50 -59.69 -5.82
N GLN A 119 -9.71 -59.53 -5.28
CA GLN A 119 -10.38 -60.54 -4.43
C GLN A 119 -11.44 -61.35 -5.16
N LYS A 120 -11.59 -61.13 -6.47
CA LYS A 120 -12.40 -61.96 -7.37
C LYS A 120 -11.49 -62.81 -8.24
#